data_effa3c79310c0ac916513b0017c74486
#
_entry.id   effa3c79310c0ac916513b0017c74486
#
_cell.length_a   1.000
_cell.length_b   1.000
_cell.length_c   1.000
_cell.angle_alpha   90.00
_cell.angle_beta   90.00
_cell.angle_gamma   90.00
#
_symmetry.space_group_name_H-M   'P 1'
#
loop_
_entity.id
_entity.type
_entity.pdbx_description
1 polymer ?
#
loop_
_entity_poly.entity_id
_entity_poly.type
_entity_poly.pdbx_seq_one_letter_code
_entity_poly.pdbx_strand_id
1 'polypeptide(L)'
;MSRRFSNKGRLIKADKPIKFHFNGVQFTGYQGDTLASALLANGKLLLGRSFKYHRPRGIVSSGPEEPNFLVNLGKDHFFEPNQRGTMTNIFEGLSATSQNHFPSLEFDFGEINSWLARFLPAGFYYKMFIHPRPFWKYIYEPLIRMSAGLGQAPKEKDGSTYEHFHAFYDVVVVGGGIAGLQTALIAGRSGIKVLLIEQHASWGGRAQIDEDEIDDAPVNSWVNKVLEELAAMPNVSLRTRMTGVGVYDHGYFLGYEQLSDHKANKDGPRHRLWKIRSKLIVCCTGAIERPVSFAGNDIPGVLLASAVRDYAINFGVSIGQKTVVITNNDDAYKTAIFLKESGLEVPVILLSLIHI
;
A
#
# COMPACT_ATOMS: atom_id res chain seq x y z
N MET A 1 -1.98 24.76 1.60
CA MET A 1 -0.89 24.65 2.58
C MET A 1 -0.45 23.18 2.64
N SER A 2 0.85 22.91 2.64
CA SER A 2 1.37 21.55 2.78
C SER A 2 1.05 21.02 4.18
N ARG A 3 0.60 19.77 4.26
CA ARG A 3 0.30 19.07 5.53
C ARG A 3 1.49 18.26 6.01
N ARG A 4 2.69 18.84 6.01
CA ARG A 4 3.89 18.13 6.46
C ARG A 4 4.42 18.64 7.78
N PHE A 5 4.86 17.71 8.61
CA PHE A 5 5.67 18.00 9.79
C PHE A 5 7.08 18.43 9.35
N SER A 6 7.64 19.41 10.03
CA SER A 6 8.96 19.94 9.71
C SER A 6 10.13 19.01 10.11
N ASN A 7 9.88 18.14 11.08
CA ASN A 7 10.89 17.30 11.73
C ASN A 7 10.65 15.80 11.59
N LYS A 8 9.73 15.40 10.72
CA LYS A 8 9.39 13.99 10.47
C LYS A 8 9.52 13.68 8.98
N GLY A 9 9.48 12.40 8.64
CA GLY A 9 9.58 11.96 7.25
C GLY A 9 10.86 11.15 6.99
N ARG A 10 11.03 10.06 7.71
CA ARG A 10 12.21 9.18 7.68
C ARG A 10 12.59 8.69 6.28
N LEU A 11 11.60 8.41 5.43
CA LEU A 11 11.80 7.84 4.10
C LEU A 11 11.90 8.89 2.99
N ILE A 12 11.54 10.14 3.24
CA ILE A 12 11.57 11.18 2.23
C ILE A 12 12.86 11.99 2.26
N LYS A 13 13.25 12.52 1.09
CA LYS A 13 14.35 13.45 0.93
C LYS A 13 13.77 14.83 0.62
N ALA A 14 13.63 15.67 1.63
CA ALA A 14 12.99 16.99 1.52
C ALA A 14 13.75 17.97 0.59
N ASP A 15 15.02 17.72 0.34
CA ASP A 15 15.88 18.44 -0.61
C ASP A 15 15.68 18.01 -2.07
N LYS A 16 14.89 16.97 -2.33
CA LYS A 16 14.65 16.42 -3.67
C LYS A 16 13.17 16.41 -4.02
N PRO A 17 12.60 17.57 -4.41
CA PRO A 17 11.22 17.68 -4.86
C PRO A 17 11.03 16.92 -6.19
N ILE A 18 9.85 16.31 -6.34
CA ILE A 18 9.43 15.55 -7.53
C ILE A 18 8.07 16.08 -7.97
N LYS A 19 7.95 16.37 -9.28
CA LYS A 19 6.69 16.78 -9.90
C LYS A 19 6.01 15.57 -10.55
N PHE A 20 4.73 15.43 -10.27
CA PHE A 20 3.91 14.35 -10.83
C PHE A 20 2.49 14.85 -11.12
N HIS A 21 1.71 14.09 -11.87
CA HIS A 21 0.33 14.44 -12.22
C HIS A 21 -0.65 13.41 -11.64
N PHE A 22 -1.75 13.93 -11.09
CA PHE A 22 -2.89 13.13 -10.68
C PHE A 22 -4.18 13.76 -11.22
N ASN A 23 -4.96 12.99 -12.00
CA ASN A 23 -6.15 13.47 -12.71
C ASN A 23 -5.89 14.74 -13.56
N GLY A 24 -4.73 14.81 -14.21
CA GLY A 24 -4.34 15.95 -15.03
C GLY A 24 -3.82 17.16 -14.28
N VAL A 25 -3.91 17.19 -12.95
CA VAL A 25 -3.38 18.29 -12.10
C VAL A 25 -1.97 17.94 -11.65
N GLN A 26 -1.07 18.93 -11.73
CA GLN A 26 0.31 18.77 -11.26
C GLN A 26 0.40 18.95 -9.74
N PHE A 27 1.12 18.05 -9.09
CA PHE A 27 1.44 18.07 -7.68
C PHE A 27 2.95 17.98 -7.47
N THR A 28 3.39 18.36 -6.26
CA THR A 28 4.78 18.19 -5.83
C THR A 28 4.83 17.30 -4.60
N GLY A 29 5.71 16.30 -4.63
CA GLY A 29 6.09 15.48 -3.50
C GLY A 29 7.60 15.46 -3.37
N TYR A 30 8.16 14.52 -2.62
CA TYR A 30 9.58 14.35 -2.42
C TYR A 30 10.04 12.94 -2.79
N GLN A 31 11.31 12.80 -3.14
CA GLN A 31 11.90 11.48 -3.34
C GLN A 31 11.70 10.60 -2.10
N GLY A 32 11.12 9.42 -2.29
CA GLY A 32 10.74 8.50 -1.22
C GLY A 32 9.24 8.47 -0.93
N ASP A 33 8.49 9.50 -1.35
CA ASP A 33 7.03 9.47 -1.23
C ASP A 33 6.40 8.35 -2.05
N THR A 34 5.30 7.83 -1.54
CA THR A 34 4.30 7.12 -2.35
C THR A 34 3.33 8.13 -2.97
N LEU A 35 2.57 7.70 -3.98
CA LEU A 35 1.50 8.53 -4.55
C LEU A 35 0.47 8.93 -3.48
N ALA A 36 0.17 8.00 -2.57
CA ALA A 36 -0.70 8.23 -1.43
C ALA A 36 -0.16 9.32 -0.49
N SER A 37 1.07 9.18 0.00
CA SER A 37 1.65 10.15 0.94
C SER A 37 1.81 11.53 0.32
N ALA A 38 2.21 11.60 -0.96
CA ALA A 38 2.35 12.87 -1.66
C ALA A 38 1.01 13.60 -1.84
N LEU A 39 -0.07 12.88 -2.20
CA LEU A 39 -1.41 13.49 -2.35
C LEU A 39 -1.99 13.93 -1.00
N LEU A 40 -1.84 13.12 0.05
CA LEU A 40 -2.25 13.48 1.41
C LEU A 40 -1.51 14.75 1.88
N ALA A 41 -0.20 14.85 1.63
CA ALA A 41 0.61 16.03 1.95
C ALA A 41 0.11 17.29 1.23
N ASN A 42 -0.46 17.14 0.04
CA ASN A 42 -1.11 18.21 -0.72
C ASN A 42 -2.60 18.41 -0.34
N GLY A 43 -3.07 17.78 0.72
CA GLY A 43 -4.42 17.96 1.26
C GLY A 43 -5.52 17.22 0.49
N LYS A 44 -5.18 16.30 -0.41
CA LYS A 44 -6.16 15.49 -1.15
C LYS A 44 -6.58 14.30 -0.29
N LEU A 45 -7.82 14.33 0.22
CA LEU A 45 -8.42 13.25 1.02
C LEU A 45 -9.34 12.37 0.19
N LEU A 46 -10.06 12.95 -0.79
CA LEU A 46 -10.89 12.21 -1.73
C LEU A 46 -10.00 11.64 -2.84
N LEU A 47 -9.86 10.33 -2.91
CA LEU A 47 -8.93 9.65 -3.81
C LEU A 47 -9.57 8.52 -4.63
N GLY A 48 -10.78 8.10 -4.28
CA GLY A 48 -11.51 7.06 -4.98
C GLY A 48 -13.02 7.14 -4.75
N ARG A 49 -13.73 6.24 -5.41
CA ARG A 49 -15.17 6.02 -5.24
C ARG A 49 -15.43 4.54 -5.00
N SER A 50 -16.45 4.19 -4.22
CA SER A 50 -16.81 2.80 -3.99
C SER A 50 -17.40 2.16 -5.26
N PHE A 51 -17.16 0.86 -5.46
CA PHE A 51 -17.51 0.16 -6.69
C PHE A 51 -19.02 0.15 -7.00
N LYS A 52 -19.86 -0.01 -5.99
CA LYS A 52 -21.29 -0.19 -6.20
C LYS A 52 -22.08 1.11 -6.08
N TYR A 53 -21.80 1.86 -5.04
CA TYR A 53 -22.59 3.03 -4.69
C TYR A 53 -21.90 4.34 -5.03
N HIS A 54 -20.69 4.30 -5.55
CA HIS A 54 -19.90 5.48 -5.90
C HIS A 54 -19.74 6.49 -4.76
N ARG A 55 -19.80 6.01 -3.50
CA ARG A 55 -19.57 6.85 -2.34
C ARG A 55 -18.15 7.37 -2.34
N PRO A 56 -17.90 8.62 -1.89
CA PRO A 56 -16.56 9.14 -1.73
C PRO A 56 -15.71 8.22 -0.84
N ARG A 57 -14.45 7.98 -1.26
CA ARG A 57 -13.47 7.15 -0.55
C ARG A 57 -12.16 7.90 -0.39
N GLY A 58 -11.57 7.76 0.78
CA GLY A 58 -10.20 8.16 1.08
C GLY A 58 -9.31 6.95 1.27
N ILE A 59 -8.07 7.20 1.66
CA ILE A 59 -7.11 6.18 2.09
C ILE A 59 -7.51 5.69 3.49
N VAL A 60 -7.47 4.39 3.70
CA VAL A 60 -7.71 3.74 4.99
C VAL A 60 -6.40 3.26 5.60
N SER A 61 -5.50 2.72 4.78
CA SER A 61 -4.21 2.15 5.21
C SER A 61 -3.02 2.78 4.47
N SER A 62 -1.81 2.37 4.80
CA SER A 62 -0.57 2.84 4.16
C SER A 62 0.14 1.78 3.33
N GLY A 63 -0.34 0.54 3.37
CA GLY A 63 0.30 -0.63 2.77
C GLY A 63 -0.47 -1.26 1.62
N PRO A 64 -0.14 -2.52 1.28
CA PRO A 64 -0.79 -3.27 0.20
C PRO A 64 -2.23 -3.67 0.49
N GLU A 65 -2.67 -3.58 1.74
CA GLU A 65 -4.03 -3.86 2.19
C GLU A 65 -5.02 -2.74 1.87
N GLU A 66 -4.56 -1.60 1.31
CA GLU A 66 -5.40 -0.45 0.95
C GLU A 66 -6.49 -0.84 -0.07
N PRO A 67 -7.79 -0.73 0.28
CA PRO A 67 -8.86 -1.20 -0.58
C PRO A 67 -9.39 -0.14 -1.56
N ASN A 68 -9.20 1.15 -1.30
CA ASN A 68 -9.93 2.23 -1.96
C ASN A 68 -9.13 2.99 -3.00
N PHE A 69 -7.78 2.98 -2.88
CA PHE A 69 -6.93 3.82 -3.71
C PHE A 69 -6.25 3.02 -4.82
N LEU A 70 -7.08 2.52 -5.75
CA LEU A 70 -6.63 1.96 -7.02
C LEU A 70 -6.57 3.05 -8.08
N VAL A 71 -5.49 3.07 -8.85
CA VAL A 71 -5.21 4.07 -9.87
C VAL A 71 -4.77 3.42 -11.17
N ASN A 72 -4.93 4.15 -12.27
CA ASN A 72 -4.23 3.86 -13.51
C ASN A 72 -2.92 4.63 -13.52
N LEU A 73 -1.84 3.98 -13.90
CA LEU A 73 -0.52 4.58 -14.06
C LEU A 73 -0.12 4.64 -15.54
N GLY A 74 0.63 5.67 -15.88
CA GLY A 74 1.21 5.82 -17.21
C GLY A 74 0.18 6.10 -18.30
N LYS A 75 0.62 6.01 -19.54
CA LYS A 75 -0.16 6.21 -20.78
C LYS A 75 0.36 5.26 -21.85
N ASP A 76 -0.49 5.01 -22.86
CA ASP A 76 -0.15 4.26 -24.06
C ASP A 76 0.52 2.90 -23.73
N HIS A 77 1.71 2.63 -24.21
CA HIS A 77 2.48 1.40 -24.01
C HIS A 77 2.86 1.11 -22.55
N PHE A 78 2.78 2.12 -21.67
CA PHE A 78 3.08 1.97 -20.23
C PHE A 78 1.84 2.13 -19.35
N PHE A 79 0.66 2.04 -19.95
CA PHE A 79 -0.59 2.11 -19.20
C PHE A 79 -0.79 0.85 -18.35
N GLU A 80 -0.99 1.04 -17.05
CA GLU A 80 -1.20 -0.03 -16.09
C GLU A 80 -2.35 0.30 -15.14
N PRO A 81 -3.47 -0.43 -15.24
CA PRO A 81 -4.63 -0.22 -14.38
C PRO A 81 -4.48 -0.92 -13.03
N ASN A 82 -5.36 -0.55 -12.09
CA ASN A 82 -5.52 -1.22 -10.79
C ASN A 82 -4.27 -1.22 -9.91
N GLN A 83 -3.42 -0.22 -10.05
CA GLN A 83 -2.24 -0.10 -9.19
C GLN A 83 -2.61 0.54 -7.85
N ARG A 84 -2.05 0.03 -6.74
CA ARG A 84 -2.25 0.62 -5.42
C ARG A 84 -1.40 1.86 -5.24
N GLY A 85 -2.02 3.00 -5.05
CA GLY A 85 -1.31 4.26 -4.87
C GLY A 85 -0.47 4.31 -3.59
N THR A 86 -0.78 3.50 -2.59
CA THR A 86 0.02 3.33 -1.36
C THR A 86 1.34 2.60 -1.63
N MET A 87 1.39 1.74 -2.64
CA MET A 87 2.58 0.97 -3.03
C MET A 87 3.34 1.55 -4.23
N THR A 88 2.81 2.64 -4.81
CA THR A 88 3.41 3.32 -5.97
C THR A 88 4.30 4.45 -5.49
N ASN A 89 5.62 4.34 -5.65
CA ASN A 89 6.52 5.47 -5.41
C ASN A 89 6.39 6.51 -6.52
N ILE A 90 6.43 7.80 -6.15
CA ILE A 90 6.47 8.87 -7.14
C ILE A 90 7.86 8.99 -7.75
N PHE A 91 7.89 9.38 -9.02
CA PHE A 91 9.09 9.75 -9.77
C PHE A 91 8.76 10.92 -10.69
N GLU A 92 9.78 11.62 -11.19
CA GLU A 92 9.60 12.79 -12.04
C GLU A 92 8.80 12.45 -13.30
N GLY A 93 7.70 13.17 -13.53
CA GLY A 93 6.82 12.95 -14.67
C GLY A 93 5.79 11.82 -14.51
N LEU A 94 5.68 11.17 -13.35
CA LEU A 94 4.62 10.18 -13.10
C LEU A 94 3.25 10.75 -13.44
N SER A 95 2.45 10.03 -14.21
CA SER A 95 1.05 10.34 -14.51
C SER A 95 0.16 9.24 -13.92
N ALA A 96 -0.77 9.63 -13.06
CA ALA A 96 -1.75 8.74 -12.45
C ALA A 96 -3.16 9.30 -12.61
N THR A 97 -4.14 8.42 -12.74
CA THR A 97 -5.56 8.79 -12.74
C THR A 97 -6.35 7.88 -11.81
N SER A 98 -7.32 8.46 -11.10
CA SER A 98 -8.27 7.69 -10.29
C SER A 98 -9.22 6.90 -11.18
N GLN A 99 -9.86 5.91 -10.59
CA GLN A 99 -10.81 5.02 -11.27
C GLN A 99 -12.22 5.21 -10.70
N ASN A 100 -13.19 4.56 -11.34
CA ASN A 100 -14.55 4.43 -10.84
C ASN A 100 -15.30 5.76 -10.60
N HIS A 101 -15.27 6.66 -11.58
CA HIS A 101 -16.06 7.89 -11.57
C HIS A 101 -16.34 8.38 -12.99
N PHE A 102 -17.38 9.19 -13.15
CA PHE A 102 -17.71 9.91 -14.38
C PHE A 102 -18.55 11.15 -14.08
N PRO A 103 -18.19 12.36 -14.54
CA PRO A 103 -16.99 12.70 -15.32
C PRO A 103 -15.73 12.91 -14.48
N SER A 104 -15.83 13.23 -13.18
CA SER A 104 -14.67 13.51 -12.31
C SER A 104 -14.80 12.82 -10.96
N LEU A 105 -13.70 12.80 -10.21
CA LEU A 105 -13.66 12.23 -8.86
C LEU A 105 -14.51 13.05 -7.88
N GLU A 106 -14.52 14.36 -8.03
CA GLU A 106 -15.27 15.31 -7.20
C GLU A 106 -16.77 15.31 -7.52
N PHE A 107 -17.11 15.15 -8.81
CA PHE A 107 -18.50 15.11 -9.27
C PHE A 107 -18.71 13.83 -10.09
N ASP A 108 -19.46 12.90 -9.54
CA ASP A 108 -19.65 11.58 -10.13
C ASP A 108 -21.13 11.24 -10.29
N PHE A 109 -21.59 11.07 -11.54
CA PHE A 109 -22.97 10.66 -11.83
C PHE A 109 -23.32 9.28 -11.24
N GLY A 110 -22.33 8.40 -11.04
CA GLY A 110 -22.53 7.10 -10.41
C GLY A 110 -23.03 7.18 -8.97
N GLU A 111 -22.88 8.34 -8.29
CA GLU A 111 -23.38 8.56 -6.92
C GLU A 111 -24.89 8.39 -6.80
N ILE A 112 -25.66 8.49 -7.89
CA ILE A 112 -27.09 8.19 -7.93
C ILE A 112 -27.39 6.76 -7.41
N ASN A 113 -26.45 5.82 -7.57
CA ASN A 113 -26.56 4.47 -7.03
C ASN A 113 -26.61 4.45 -5.49
N SER A 114 -26.04 5.46 -4.83
CA SER A 114 -26.12 5.58 -3.36
C SER A 114 -27.54 5.94 -2.93
N TRP A 115 -28.25 6.77 -3.68
CA TRP A 115 -29.65 7.11 -3.42
C TRP A 115 -30.57 5.93 -3.70
N LEU A 116 -30.22 5.13 -4.69
CA LEU A 116 -30.93 3.91 -5.06
C LEU A 116 -30.49 2.67 -4.25
N ALA A 117 -29.67 2.83 -3.22
CA ALA A 117 -29.08 1.72 -2.45
C ALA A 117 -30.12 0.73 -1.90
N ARG A 118 -31.32 1.22 -1.54
CA ARG A 118 -32.45 0.39 -1.08
C ARG A 118 -32.87 -0.67 -2.09
N PHE A 119 -32.75 -0.35 -3.40
CA PHE A 119 -33.11 -1.25 -4.50
C PHE A 119 -31.94 -2.11 -4.99
N LEU A 120 -30.74 -1.85 -4.50
CA LEU A 120 -29.51 -2.53 -4.88
C LEU A 120 -28.91 -3.35 -3.71
N PRO A 121 -29.65 -4.31 -3.12
CA PRO A 121 -29.11 -5.14 -2.02
C PRO A 121 -27.95 -6.01 -2.50
N ALA A 122 -27.26 -6.68 -1.58
CA ALA A 122 -26.24 -7.66 -1.94
C ALA A 122 -26.80 -8.74 -2.87
N GLY A 123 -26.06 -9.04 -3.94
CA GLY A 123 -26.50 -10.03 -4.94
C GLY A 123 -27.64 -9.57 -5.84
N PHE A 124 -27.96 -8.29 -5.92
CA PHE A 124 -29.05 -7.75 -6.76
C PHE A 124 -28.95 -8.21 -8.23
N TYR A 125 -27.75 -8.31 -8.77
CA TYR A 125 -27.53 -8.71 -10.15
C TYR A 125 -27.88 -10.20 -10.44
N TYR A 126 -27.89 -11.06 -9.44
CA TYR A 126 -28.39 -12.45 -9.58
C TYR A 126 -29.92 -12.52 -9.58
N LYS A 127 -30.61 -11.49 -9.11
CA LYS A 127 -32.06 -11.48 -8.98
C LYS A 127 -32.74 -10.63 -10.05
N MET A 128 -32.13 -9.51 -10.44
CA MET A 128 -32.76 -8.50 -11.29
C MET A 128 -32.38 -8.58 -12.77
N PHE A 129 -31.20 -9.11 -13.11
CA PHE A 129 -30.66 -9.11 -14.47
C PHE A 129 -30.55 -10.51 -15.09
N ILE A 130 -31.56 -11.37 -14.83
CA ILE A 130 -31.55 -12.77 -15.27
C ILE A 130 -32.34 -13.02 -16.56
N HIS A 131 -33.21 -12.10 -16.98
CA HIS A 131 -34.01 -12.21 -18.17
C HIS A 131 -33.94 -10.92 -19.03
N PRO A 132 -33.97 -11.06 -20.38
CA PRO A 132 -33.70 -12.29 -21.15
C PRO A 132 -32.25 -12.79 -20.98
N ARG A 133 -32.03 -14.12 -20.98
CA ARG A 133 -30.68 -14.71 -20.77
C ARG A 133 -29.57 -14.14 -21.67
N PRO A 134 -29.78 -13.88 -22.99
CA PRO A 134 -28.73 -13.28 -23.82
C PRO A 134 -28.29 -11.90 -23.37
N PHE A 135 -29.16 -11.13 -22.68
CA PHE A 135 -28.87 -9.77 -22.22
C PHE A 135 -27.83 -9.78 -21.11
N TRP A 136 -27.69 -10.87 -20.34
CA TRP A 136 -26.62 -10.98 -19.37
C TRP A 136 -25.26 -10.74 -20.04
N LYS A 137 -24.95 -11.51 -21.10
CA LYS A 137 -23.65 -11.47 -21.77
C LYS A 137 -23.40 -10.16 -22.51
N TYR A 138 -24.41 -9.59 -23.14
CA TYR A 138 -24.21 -8.48 -24.09
C TYR A 138 -24.58 -7.11 -23.53
N ILE A 139 -25.34 -7.05 -22.44
CA ILE A 139 -25.84 -5.78 -21.88
C ILE A 139 -25.53 -5.66 -20.40
N TYR A 140 -26.05 -6.56 -19.57
CA TYR A 140 -25.99 -6.39 -18.11
C TYR A 140 -24.58 -6.54 -17.56
N GLU A 141 -23.87 -7.59 -17.91
CA GLU A 141 -22.50 -7.83 -17.44
C GLU A 141 -21.54 -6.71 -17.86
N PRO A 142 -21.50 -6.24 -19.13
CA PRO A 142 -20.68 -5.11 -19.52
C PRO A 142 -21.00 -3.81 -18.76
N LEU A 143 -22.29 -3.52 -18.55
CA LEU A 143 -22.71 -2.33 -17.78
C LEU A 143 -22.30 -2.44 -16.30
N ILE A 144 -22.51 -3.60 -15.68
CA ILE A 144 -22.13 -3.84 -14.29
C ILE A 144 -20.62 -3.75 -14.13
N ARG A 145 -19.84 -4.34 -15.04
CA ARG A 145 -18.36 -4.26 -15.02
C ARG A 145 -17.88 -2.83 -15.18
N MET A 146 -18.46 -2.06 -16.10
CA MET A 146 -18.13 -0.66 -16.28
C MET A 146 -18.47 0.16 -15.03
N SER A 147 -19.64 -0.09 -14.44
CA SER A 147 -20.06 0.55 -13.19
C SER A 147 -19.23 0.13 -11.97
N ALA A 148 -18.65 -1.07 -11.96
CA ALA A 148 -17.76 -1.52 -10.90
C ALA A 148 -16.41 -0.77 -10.88
N GLY A 149 -16.06 -0.06 -11.98
CA GLY A 149 -14.92 0.84 -12.03
C GLY A 149 -13.55 0.17 -11.89
N LEU A 150 -13.46 -1.13 -12.09
CA LEU A 150 -12.17 -1.80 -12.26
C LEU A 150 -11.52 -1.30 -13.55
N GLY A 151 -10.19 -1.12 -13.53
CA GLY A 151 -9.45 -0.59 -14.65
C GLY A 151 -9.65 -1.40 -15.93
N GLN A 152 -9.56 -0.72 -17.04
CA GLN A 152 -9.65 -1.34 -18.36
C GLN A 152 -8.30 -1.94 -18.76
N ALA A 153 -8.34 -3.05 -19.50
CA ALA A 153 -7.12 -3.62 -20.07
C ALA A 153 -6.43 -2.60 -21.00
N PRO A 154 -5.10 -2.54 -21.03
CA PRO A 154 -4.36 -1.74 -21.98
C PRO A 154 -4.79 -2.04 -23.42
N LYS A 155 -4.89 -1.00 -24.25
CA LYS A 155 -5.21 -1.15 -25.70
C LYS A 155 -3.97 -1.40 -26.53
N GLU A 156 -2.81 -0.98 -26.04
CA GLU A 156 -1.55 -1.09 -26.72
C GLU A 156 -0.69 -2.19 -26.10
N LYS A 157 0.26 -2.70 -26.87
CA LYS A 157 1.23 -3.70 -26.39
C LYS A 157 2.11 -3.05 -25.33
N ASP A 158 2.31 -3.74 -24.21
CA ASP A 158 3.21 -3.31 -23.15
C ASP A 158 4.63 -3.10 -23.69
N GLY A 159 5.19 -1.92 -23.48
CA GLY A 159 6.55 -1.55 -23.87
C GLY A 159 7.62 -1.99 -22.88
N SER A 160 7.22 -2.52 -21.71
CA SER A 160 8.15 -2.96 -20.67
C SER A 160 8.76 -4.33 -20.99
N THR A 161 9.95 -4.58 -20.46
CA THR A 161 10.59 -5.89 -20.51
C THR A 161 10.52 -6.56 -19.14
N TYR A 162 10.42 -7.88 -19.13
CA TYR A 162 10.31 -8.70 -17.93
C TYR A 162 11.29 -9.86 -18.00
N GLU A 163 11.76 -10.31 -16.84
CA GLU A 163 12.66 -11.47 -16.79
C GLU A 163 12.22 -12.51 -15.78
N HIS A 164 12.66 -13.74 -16.00
CA HIS A 164 12.48 -14.86 -15.09
C HIS A 164 13.83 -15.26 -14.52
N PHE A 165 13.88 -15.46 -13.21
CA PHE A 165 15.11 -15.84 -12.54
C PHE A 165 14.88 -17.13 -11.72
N HIS A 166 15.75 -18.11 -11.89
CA HIS A 166 15.70 -19.37 -11.14
C HIS A 166 16.78 -19.36 -10.08
N ALA A 167 16.41 -19.75 -8.85
CA ALA A 167 17.33 -19.79 -7.73
C ALA A 167 17.06 -20.97 -6.80
N PHE A 168 18.10 -21.29 -6.01
CA PHE A 168 18.01 -22.22 -4.91
C PHE A 168 18.54 -21.57 -3.63
N TYR A 169 17.77 -21.71 -2.55
CA TYR A 169 18.15 -21.28 -1.20
C TYR A 169 17.81 -22.38 -0.20
N ASP A 170 18.58 -22.46 0.89
CA ASP A 170 18.23 -23.37 1.98
C ASP A 170 17.02 -22.81 2.73
N VAL A 171 17.01 -21.51 2.97
CA VAL A 171 15.92 -20.82 3.67
C VAL A 171 15.50 -19.59 2.89
N VAL A 172 14.18 -19.44 2.69
CA VAL A 172 13.55 -18.20 2.24
C VAL A 172 12.79 -17.59 3.42
N VAL A 173 13.13 -16.37 3.80
CA VAL A 173 12.45 -15.60 4.85
C VAL A 173 11.59 -14.53 4.18
N VAL A 174 10.29 -14.56 4.45
CA VAL A 174 9.30 -13.65 3.84
C VAL A 174 8.89 -12.60 4.87
N GLY A 175 9.28 -11.35 4.63
CA GLY A 175 9.03 -10.19 5.49
C GLY A 175 10.29 -9.71 6.19
N GLY A 176 10.64 -8.44 5.98
CA GLY A 176 11.85 -7.77 6.47
C GLY A 176 11.65 -6.97 7.76
N GLY A 177 10.64 -7.33 8.56
CA GLY A 177 10.45 -6.81 9.92
C GLY A 177 11.46 -7.43 10.91
N ILE A 178 11.33 -7.10 12.20
CA ILE A 178 12.26 -7.56 13.26
C ILE A 178 12.38 -9.08 13.26
N ALA A 179 11.26 -9.81 13.21
CA ALA A 179 11.26 -11.26 13.20
C ALA A 179 12.00 -11.85 11.99
N GLY A 180 11.80 -11.27 10.80
CA GLY A 180 12.48 -11.70 9.58
C GLY A 180 13.97 -11.38 9.58
N LEU A 181 14.34 -10.20 10.01
CA LEU A 181 15.75 -9.80 10.17
C LEU A 181 16.49 -10.72 11.15
N GLN A 182 15.90 -10.98 12.31
CA GLN A 182 16.48 -11.89 13.32
C GLN A 182 16.58 -13.32 12.80
N THR A 183 15.54 -13.81 12.09
CA THR A 183 15.57 -15.16 11.49
C THR A 183 16.68 -15.27 10.45
N ALA A 184 16.80 -14.28 9.57
CA ALA A 184 17.86 -14.25 8.55
C ALA A 184 19.25 -14.17 9.17
N LEU A 185 19.41 -13.41 10.26
CA LEU A 185 20.67 -13.27 10.98
C LEU A 185 21.13 -14.61 11.58
N ILE A 186 20.24 -15.30 12.30
CA ILE A 186 20.56 -16.60 12.89
C ILE A 186 20.90 -17.63 11.81
N ALA A 187 20.08 -17.70 10.76
CA ALA A 187 20.29 -18.61 9.64
C ALA A 187 21.59 -18.29 8.88
N GLY A 188 21.86 -16.99 8.63
CA GLY A 188 23.09 -16.54 7.95
C GLY A 188 24.36 -16.88 8.72
N ARG A 189 24.37 -16.64 10.04
CA ARG A 189 25.48 -17.01 10.92
C ARG A 189 25.76 -18.53 10.97
N SER A 190 24.74 -19.34 10.69
CA SER A 190 24.90 -20.80 10.58
C SER A 190 25.53 -21.25 9.24
N GLY A 191 25.86 -20.33 8.35
CA GLY A 191 26.48 -20.62 7.05
C GLY A 191 25.55 -21.15 5.97
N ILE A 192 24.24 -21.30 6.22
CA ILE A 192 23.26 -21.75 5.23
C ILE A 192 22.87 -20.63 4.28
N LYS A 193 22.44 -20.98 3.07
CA LYS A 193 22.10 -20.02 2.04
C LYS A 193 20.69 -19.43 2.27
N VAL A 194 20.63 -18.13 2.54
CA VAL A 194 19.40 -17.43 2.95
C VAL A 194 18.99 -16.39 1.89
N LEU A 195 17.70 -16.33 1.59
CA LEU A 195 17.06 -15.20 0.90
C LEU A 195 16.09 -14.53 1.88
N LEU A 196 16.30 -13.26 2.18
CA LEU A 196 15.34 -12.42 2.90
C LEU A 196 14.68 -11.45 1.90
N ILE A 197 13.35 -11.45 1.88
CA ILE A 197 12.56 -10.57 1.01
C ILE A 197 11.68 -9.62 1.81
N GLU A 198 11.49 -8.40 1.26
CA GLU A 198 10.61 -7.38 1.80
C GLU A 198 9.84 -6.70 0.66
N GLN A 199 8.53 -6.57 0.80
CA GLN A 199 7.67 -5.95 -0.22
C GLN A 199 7.84 -4.43 -0.31
N HIS A 200 8.18 -3.79 0.80
CA HIS A 200 8.46 -2.35 0.83
C HIS A 200 9.88 -2.04 0.34
N ALA A 201 10.15 -0.75 0.15
CA ALA A 201 11.48 -0.27 -0.22
C ALA A 201 12.47 -0.22 0.96
N SER A 202 11.99 -0.34 2.18
CA SER A 202 12.77 -0.21 3.42
C SER A 202 12.58 -1.43 4.32
N TRP A 203 13.61 -1.72 5.12
CA TRP A 203 13.64 -2.77 6.10
C TRP A 203 13.14 -2.30 7.48
N GLY A 204 12.88 -3.24 8.38
CA GLY A 204 12.54 -3.00 9.78
C GLY A 204 11.05 -3.07 10.10
N GLY A 205 10.19 -3.07 9.08
CA GLY A 205 8.75 -3.22 9.24
C GLY A 205 8.14 -2.18 10.19
N ARG A 206 7.13 -2.60 10.96
CA ARG A 206 6.32 -1.74 11.80
C ARG A 206 7.06 -1.20 13.03
N ALA A 207 8.05 -1.90 13.56
CA ALA A 207 8.77 -1.49 14.75
C ALA A 207 9.41 -0.09 14.62
N GLN A 208 9.81 0.27 13.41
CA GLN A 208 10.33 1.62 13.12
C GLN A 208 9.27 2.73 13.16
N ILE A 209 7.99 2.37 12.99
CA ILE A 209 6.85 3.29 13.05
C ILE A 209 6.38 3.43 14.50
N ASP A 210 6.44 2.33 15.25
CA ASP A 210 6.04 2.30 16.65
C ASP A 210 7.13 2.87 17.59
N GLU A 211 8.31 3.22 17.02
CA GLU A 211 9.47 3.78 17.73
C GLU A 211 9.88 2.92 18.92
N ASP A 212 9.77 1.58 18.76
CA ASP A 212 10.12 0.60 19.79
C ASP A 212 11.62 0.61 20.08
N GLU A 213 12.02 0.04 21.21
CA GLU A 213 13.42 -0.16 21.63
C GLU A 213 13.78 -1.64 21.63
N ILE A 214 15.04 -1.96 21.31
CA ILE A 214 15.64 -3.29 21.40
C ILE A 214 16.97 -3.13 22.12
N ASP A 215 17.17 -3.90 23.20
CA ASP A 215 18.38 -3.85 24.05
C ASP A 215 18.69 -2.42 24.53
N ASP A 216 17.68 -1.71 25.03
CA ASP A 216 17.76 -0.32 25.53
C ASP A 216 18.25 0.70 24.49
N ALA A 217 18.11 0.40 23.20
CA ALA A 217 18.48 1.27 22.10
C ALA A 217 17.31 1.42 21.10
N PRO A 218 17.20 2.57 20.42
CA PRO A 218 16.19 2.76 19.38
C PRO A 218 16.27 1.65 18.34
N VAL A 219 15.12 1.09 17.95
CA VAL A 219 15.02 -0.02 17.00
C VAL A 219 15.74 0.23 15.68
N ASN A 220 15.81 1.48 15.23
CA ASN A 220 16.54 1.85 14.02
C ASN A 220 18.04 1.48 14.10
N SER A 221 18.66 1.64 15.27
CA SER A 221 20.06 1.29 15.48
C SER A 221 20.27 -0.21 15.34
N TRP A 222 19.38 -1.00 15.93
CA TRP A 222 19.41 -2.46 15.81
C TRP A 222 19.22 -2.93 14.37
N VAL A 223 18.21 -2.37 13.67
CA VAL A 223 17.92 -2.69 12.25
C VAL A 223 19.14 -2.41 11.37
N ASN A 224 19.75 -1.24 11.50
CA ASN A 224 20.94 -0.89 10.72
C ASN A 224 22.11 -1.84 10.99
N LYS A 225 22.40 -2.12 12.26
CA LYS A 225 23.47 -3.07 12.64
C LYS A 225 23.23 -4.47 12.05
N VAL A 226 22.01 -4.97 12.13
CA VAL A 226 21.67 -6.28 11.56
C VAL A 226 21.79 -6.28 10.05
N LEU A 227 21.35 -5.23 9.37
CA LEU A 227 21.46 -5.12 7.91
C LEU A 227 22.92 -5.05 7.45
N GLU A 228 23.78 -4.32 8.17
CA GLU A 228 25.22 -4.27 7.89
C GLU A 228 25.85 -5.66 8.02
N GLU A 229 25.53 -6.39 9.09
CA GLU A 229 26.02 -7.76 9.29
C GLU A 229 25.51 -8.72 8.21
N LEU A 230 24.21 -8.70 7.89
CA LEU A 230 23.63 -9.53 6.85
C LEU A 230 24.22 -9.23 5.46
N ALA A 231 24.45 -7.95 5.15
CA ALA A 231 25.04 -7.54 3.87
C ALA A 231 26.51 -8.00 3.72
N ALA A 232 27.23 -8.18 4.82
CA ALA A 232 28.59 -8.69 4.82
C ALA A 232 28.67 -10.22 4.66
N MET A 233 27.54 -10.95 4.79
CA MET A 233 27.52 -12.41 4.67
C MET A 233 27.34 -12.85 3.20
N PRO A 234 28.28 -13.58 2.59
CA PRO A 234 28.18 -14.01 1.19
C PRO A 234 27.07 -15.03 0.92
N ASN A 235 26.61 -15.73 1.96
CA ASN A 235 25.54 -16.71 1.90
C ASN A 235 24.14 -16.10 2.09
N VAL A 236 24.01 -14.76 2.28
CA VAL A 236 22.73 -14.07 2.48
C VAL A 236 22.44 -13.15 1.30
N SER A 237 21.22 -13.24 0.80
CA SER A 237 20.70 -12.34 -0.23
C SER A 237 19.55 -11.51 0.33
N LEU A 238 19.64 -10.19 0.23
CA LEU A 238 18.61 -9.24 0.68
C LEU A 238 17.90 -8.65 -0.53
N ARG A 239 16.55 -8.69 -0.55
CA ARG A 239 15.73 -8.11 -1.63
C ARG A 239 14.58 -7.29 -1.04
N THR A 240 14.59 -6.00 -1.30
CA THR A 240 13.44 -5.10 -1.10
C THR A 240 12.59 -5.03 -2.36
N ARG A 241 11.36 -4.47 -2.27
CA ARG A 241 10.40 -4.39 -3.38
C ARG A 241 10.09 -5.76 -3.98
N MET A 242 10.23 -6.80 -3.20
CA MET A 242 9.97 -8.18 -3.59
C MET A 242 8.84 -8.77 -2.75
N THR A 243 7.75 -9.13 -3.42
CA THR A 243 6.58 -9.74 -2.81
C THR A 243 6.59 -11.24 -3.02
N GLY A 244 6.34 -12.04 -1.96
CA GLY A 244 6.04 -13.45 -2.08
C GLY A 244 4.64 -13.63 -2.67
N VAL A 245 4.53 -14.22 -3.86
CA VAL A 245 3.24 -14.35 -4.57
C VAL A 245 2.70 -15.77 -4.57
N GLY A 246 3.47 -16.75 -4.13
CA GLY A 246 2.98 -18.12 -4.01
C GLY A 246 3.97 -19.07 -3.34
N VAL A 247 3.41 -20.00 -2.58
CA VAL A 247 4.12 -21.13 -1.99
C VAL A 247 3.43 -22.40 -2.47
N TYR A 248 4.18 -23.32 -3.01
CA TYR A 248 3.69 -24.56 -3.63
C TYR A 248 4.43 -25.78 -3.09
N ASP A 249 4.01 -26.95 -3.52
CA ASP A 249 4.59 -28.23 -3.10
C ASP A 249 6.11 -28.29 -3.32
N HIS A 250 6.77 -29.07 -2.48
CA HIS A 250 8.22 -29.36 -2.53
C HIS A 250 9.09 -28.09 -2.39
N GLY A 251 8.66 -27.11 -1.57
CA GLY A 251 9.42 -25.90 -1.29
C GLY A 251 9.56 -24.99 -2.51
N TYR A 252 8.60 -25.03 -3.45
CA TYR A 252 8.59 -24.11 -4.57
C TYR A 252 7.94 -22.79 -4.16
N PHE A 253 8.72 -21.71 -4.28
CA PHE A 253 8.35 -20.36 -3.91
C PHE A 253 8.43 -19.45 -5.13
N LEU A 254 7.41 -18.61 -5.31
CA LEU A 254 7.40 -17.54 -6.30
C LEU A 254 7.55 -16.19 -5.63
N GLY A 255 8.50 -15.40 -6.10
CA GLY A 255 8.70 -14.02 -5.69
C GLY A 255 8.60 -13.08 -6.89
N TYR A 256 8.00 -11.92 -6.68
CA TYR A 256 7.83 -10.88 -7.69
C TYR A 256 8.54 -9.61 -7.26
N GLU A 257 9.63 -9.28 -7.96
CA GLU A 257 10.51 -8.15 -7.64
C GLU A 257 10.27 -7.00 -8.62
N GLN A 258 10.04 -5.79 -8.10
CA GLN A 258 9.90 -4.55 -8.86
C GLN A 258 11.27 -3.88 -8.98
N LEU A 259 11.83 -3.83 -10.19
CA LEU A 259 13.19 -3.32 -10.42
C LEU A 259 13.24 -1.84 -10.81
N SER A 260 12.24 -1.34 -11.54
CA SER A 260 12.27 0.01 -12.10
C SER A 260 10.97 0.83 -11.99
N ASP A 261 9.92 0.34 -11.33
CA ASP A 261 8.66 1.07 -11.17
C ASP A 261 8.80 2.44 -10.49
N HIS A 262 9.77 2.56 -9.60
CA HIS A 262 10.10 3.77 -8.85
C HIS A 262 11.06 4.73 -9.56
N LYS A 263 11.38 4.45 -10.83
CA LYS A 263 12.34 5.23 -11.63
C LYS A 263 11.65 5.89 -12.82
N ALA A 264 12.06 7.10 -13.16
CA ALA A 264 11.64 7.77 -14.38
C ALA A 264 12.22 7.07 -15.61
N ASN A 265 13.49 6.65 -15.54
CA ASN A 265 14.14 5.88 -16.58
C ASN A 265 13.73 4.40 -16.49
N LYS A 266 13.26 3.85 -17.60
CA LYS A 266 12.75 2.48 -17.76
C LYS A 266 13.77 1.53 -18.42
N ASP A 267 15.05 1.84 -18.35
CA ASP A 267 16.09 0.97 -18.90
C ASP A 267 16.15 -0.37 -18.16
N GLY A 268 16.25 -1.44 -18.92
CA GLY A 268 16.31 -2.81 -18.43
C GLY A 268 14.94 -3.41 -18.03
N PRO A 269 14.95 -4.58 -17.37
CA PRO A 269 13.72 -5.24 -16.99
C PRO A 269 12.96 -4.43 -15.92
N ARG A 270 11.66 -4.35 -16.11
CA ARG A 270 10.77 -3.68 -15.17
C ARG A 270 10.54 -4.52 -13.92
N HIS A 271 10.22 -5.79 -14.13
CA HIS A 271 9.98 -6.74 -13.05
C HIS A 271 10.72 -8.04 -13.30
N ARG A 272 10.94 -8.77 -12.21
CA ARG A 272 11.57 -10.09 -12.22
C ARG A 272 10.71 -11.07 -11.46
N LEU A 273 10.31 -12.16 -12.14
CA LEU A 273 9.67 -13.30 -11.51
C LEU A 273 10.72 -14.29 -11.05
N TRP A 274 10.84 -14.44 -9.74
CA TRP A 274 11.71 -15.41 -9.11
C TRP A 274 11.00 -16.74 -8.95
N LYS A 275 11.62 -17.80 -9.46
CA LYS A 275 11.21 -19.20 -9.32
C LYS A 275 12.23 -19.90 -8.44
N ILE A 276 11.88 -20.08 -7.17
CA ILE A 276 12.85 -20.49 -6.14
C ILE A 276 12.49 -21.86 -5.64
N ARG A 277 13.50 -22.72 -5.49
CA ARG A 277 13.41 -23.94 -4.68
C ARG A 277 14.08 -23.70 -3.35
N SER A 278 13.39 -24.02 -2.26
CA SER A 278 13.89 -23.85 -0.90
C SER A 278 13.60 -25.07 -0.06
N LYS A 279 14.51 -25.40 0.88
CA LYS A 279 14.29 -26.45 1.88
C LYS A 279 13.27 -26.01 2.93
N LEU A 280 13.31 -24.73 3.30
CA LEU A 280 12.44 -24.15 4.32
C LEU A 280 11.99 -22.74 3.90
N ILE A 281 10.73 -22.44 4.16
CA ILE A 281 10.14 -21.10 3.99
C ILE A 281 9.64 -20.63 5.35
N VAL A 282 10.12 -19.47 5.81
CA VAL A 282 9.74 -18.87 7.08
C VAL A 282 8.93 -17.62 6.81
N CYS A 283 7.67 -17.61 7.23
CA CYS A 283 6.76 -16.48 7.07
C CYS A 283 6.87 -15.53 8.28
N CYS A 284 7.46 -14.36 8.05
CA CYS A 284 7.60 -13.26 9.02
C CYS A 284 6.81 -12.03 8.55
N THR A 285 5.62 -12.25 8.01
CA THR A 285 4.82 -11.26 7.26
C THR A 285 4.10 -10.24 8.15
N GLY A 286 4.22 -10.34 9.47
CA GLY A 286 3.59 -9.42 10.42
C GLY A 286 2.07 -9.55 10.46
N ALA A 287 1.40 -8.45 10.80
CA ALA A 287 -0.04 -8.36 10.90
C ALA A 287 -0.53 -7.03 10.31
N ILE A 288 -1.77 -7.03 9.84
CA ILE A 288 -2.48 -5.83 9.38
C ILE A 288 -3.58 -5.47 10.38
N GLU A 289 -3.80 -4.17 10.57
CA GLU A 289 -4.87 -3.65 11.40
C GLU A 289 -6.23 -3.86 10.71
N ARG A 290 -7.25 -4.23 11.47
CA ARG A 290 -8.62 -4.36 10.97
C ARG A 290 -9.44 -3.14 11.38
N PRO A 291 -10.22 -2.55 10.46
CA PRO A 291 -11.06 -1.40 10.78
C PRO A 291 -12.19 -1.79 11.74
N VAL A 292 -12.48 -0.92 12.69
CA VAL A 292 -13.66 -1.00 13.55
C VAL A 292 -14.89 -0.57 12.74
N SER A 293 -16.01 -1.30 12.90
CA SER A 293 -17.26 -1.01 12.19
C SER A 293 -18.08 0.03 12.94
N PHE A 294 -18.33 1.17 12.28
CA PHE A 294 -19.24 2.22 12.75
C PHE A 294 -19.82 2.98 11.55
N ALA A 295 -20.88 3.74 11.77
CA ALA A 295 -21.52 4.52 10.70
C ALA A 295 -20.55 5.58 10.17
N GLY A 296 -20.28 5.55 8.87
CA GLY A 296 -19.35 6.48 8.21
C GLY A 296 -17.86 6.11 8.32
N ASN A 297 -17.52 4.89 8.75
CA ASN A 297 -16.12 4.43 8.80
C ASN A 297 -15.42 4.38 7.42
N ASP A 298 -16.14 4.70 6.36
CA ASP A 298 -15.70 4.63 4.97
C ASP A 298 -15.53 6.01 4.30
N ILE A 299 -15.76 7.09 5.03
CA ILE A 299 -15.62 8.46 4.48
C ILE A 299 -14.15 8.89 4.38
N PRO A 300 -13.79 9.80 3.44
CA PRO A 300 -12.45 10.37 3.38
C PRO A 300 -12.03 11.04 4.69
N GLY A 301 -10.85 10.67 5.20
CA GLY A 301 -10.32 11.15 6.48
C GLY A 301 -10.46 10.15 7.63
N VAL A 302 -11.14 9.03 7.43
CA VAL A 302 -11.11 7.88 8.36
C VAL A 302 -9.99 6.94 7.93
N LEU A 303 -9.01 6.75 8.82
CA LEU A 303 -7.84 5.91 8.58
C LEU A 303 -7.62 4.94 9.74
N LEU A 304 -6.90 3.86 9.48
CA LEU A 304 -6.36 2.99 10.51
C LEU A 304 -5.36 3.75 11.38
N ALA A 305 -5.35 3.49 12.67
CA ALA A 305 -4.47 4.18 13.62
C ALA A 305 -2.98 3.97 13.28
N SER A 306 -2.63 2.75 12.86
CA SER A 306 -1.28 2.44 12.37
C SER A 306 -0.89 3.24 11.12
N ALA A 307 -1.82 3.42 10.18
CA ALA A 307 -1.56 4.19 8.97
C ALA A 307 -1.30 5.66 9.26
N VAL A 308 -2.00 6.24 10.25
CA VAL A 308 -1.75 7.63 10.69
C VAL A 308 -0.31 7.80 11.19
N ARG A 309 0.19 6.86 12.02
CA ARG A 309 1.59 6.87 12.48
C ARG A 309 2.56 6.70 11.32
N ASP A 310 2.27 5.75 10.41
CA ASP A 310 3.13 5.50 9.26
C ASP A 310 3.26 6.73 8.35
N TYR A 311 2.15 7.37 7.97
CA TYR A 311 2.20 8.59 7.18
C TYR A 311 2.97 9.72 7.87
N ALA A 312 2.84 9.85 9.18
CA ALA A 312 3.55 10.87 9.93
C ALA A 312 5.05 10.58 10.05
N ILE A 313 5.43 9.38 10.47
CA ILE A 313 6.83 9.02 10.77
C ILE A 313 7.63 8.80 9.48
N ASN A 314 7.10 8.02 8.56
CA ASN A 314 7.81 7.67 7.33
C ASN A 314 7.78 8.79 6.29
N PHE A 315 6.66 9.50 6.18
CA PHE A 315 6.46 10.48 5.12
C PHE A 315 6.30 11.93 5.63
N GLY A 316 6.26 12.12 6.94
CA GLY A 316 6.09 13.45 7.55
C GLY A 316 4.70 14.06 7.31
N VAL A 317 3.66 13.27 7.03
CA VAL A 317 2.35 13.77 6.65
C VAL A 317 1.40 13.82 7.83
N SER A 318 0.82 15.00 8.10
CA SER A 318 -0.30 15.17 9.03
C SER A 318 -1.62 15.05 8.29
N ILE A 319 -2.43 14.06 8.65
CA ILE A 319 -3.75 13.82 8.01
C ILE A 319 -4.75 14.91 8.40
N GLY A 320 -4.71 15.42 9.63
CA GLY A 320 -5.60 16.46 10.13
C GLY A 320 -5.01 17.19 11.35
N GLN A 321 -5.61 18.32 11.72
CA GLN A 321 -5.22 19.09 12.91
C GLN A 321 -5.92 18.61 14.16
N LYS A 322 -7.10 18.01 14.01
CA LYS A 322 -7.97 17.51 15.08
C LYS A 322 -8.39 16.10 14.73
N THR A 323 -8.07 15.14 15.60
CA THR A 323 -8.27 13.70 15.36
C THR A 323 -9.06 13.06 16.50
N VAL A 324 -10.11 12.33 16.17
CA VAL A 324 -10.82 11.43 17.07
C VAL A 324 -10.24 10.02 16.88
N VAL A 325 -9.89 9.36 17.98
CA VAL A 325 -9.38 7.99 17.95
C VAL A 325 -10.49 7.04 18.40
N ILE A 326 -10.80 6.02 17.60
CA ILE A 326 -11.74 4.95 17.92
C ILE A 326 -10.97 3.64 17.97
N THR A 327 -11.07 2.92 19.08
CA THR A 327 -10.29 1.70 19.29
C THR A 327 -11.05 0.63 20.08
N ASN A 328 -10.57 -0.60 20.01
CA ASN A 328 -10.97 -1.74 20.84
C ASN A 328 -9.77 -2.40 21.54
N ASN A 329 -8.59 -1.81 21.46
CA ASN A 329 -7.36 -2.31 22.07
C ASN A 329 -6.39 -1.16 22.37
N ASP A 330 -5.25 -1.49 22.97
CA ASP A 330 -4.29 -0.50 23.46
C ASP A 330 -3.37 0.09 22.37
N ASP A 331 -3.25 -0.52 21.19
CA ASP A 331 -2.33 -0.04 20.15
C ASP A 331 -2.68 1.38 19.69
N ALA A 332 -3.96 1.72 19.58
CA ALA A 332 -4.37 3.04 19.14
C ALA A 332 -4.09 4.16 20.15
N TYR A 333 -3.84 3.83 21.44
CA TYR A 333 -3.36 4.82 22.41
C TYR A 333 -1.97 5.35 22.02
N LYS A 334 -1.10 4.51 21.46
CA LYS A 334 0.19 4.95 20.89
C LYS A 334 -0.04 6.04 19.84
N THR A 335 -1.05 5.88 18.97
CA THR A 335 -1.40 6.90 17.97
C THR A 335 -1.88 8.19 18.60
N ALA A 336 -2.74 8.11 19.62
CA ALA A 336 -3.26 9.29 20.30
C ALA A 336 -2.15 10.09 21.01
N ILE A 337 -1.24 9.39 21.69
CA ILE A 337 -0.08 9.98 22.38
C ILE A 337 0.83 10.65 21.33
N PHE A 338 1.20 9.93 20.30
CA PHE A 338 2.04 10.43 19.21
C PHE A 338 1.47 11.71 18.55
N LEU A 339 0.17 11.74 18.28
CA LEU A 339 -0.48 12.91 17.68
C LEU A 339 -0.41 14.11 18.64
N LYS A 340 -0.68 13.91 19.92
CA LYS A 340 -0.63 14.95 20.95
C LYS A 340 0.79 15.49 21.11
N GLU A 341 1.79 14.65 21.20
CA GLU A 341 3.22 15.03 21.26
C GLU A 341 3.69 15.75 19.99
N SER A 342 3.06 15.43 18.85
CA SER A 342 3.30 16.12 17.57
C SER A 342 2.57 17.48 17.45
N GLY A 343 1.90 17.95 18.52
CA GLY A 343 1.21 19.22 18.54
C GLY A 343 -0.18 19.23 17.89
N LEU A 344 -0.78 18.07 17.68
CA LEU A 344 -2.12 17.91 17.12
C LEU A 344 -3.17 17.73 18.22
N GLU A 345 -4.40 18.13 17.95
CA GLU A 345 -5.51 18.02 18.90
C GLU A 345 -6.14 16.63 18.86
N VAL A 346 -6.18 15.95 20.00
CA VAL A 346 -6.91 14.69 20.20
C VAL A 346 -7.97 14.91 21.27
N PRO A 347 -9.18 15.37 20.89
CA PRO A 347 -10.23 15.76 21.85
C PRO A 347 -10.84 14.58 22.59
N VAL A 348 -10.86 13.39 21.96
CA VAL A 348 -11.51 12.21 22.53
C VAL A 348 -10.91 10.92 21.98
N ILE A 349 -10.85 9.91 22.85
CA ILE A 349 -10.59 8.52 22.51
C ILE A 349 -11.86 7.73 22.88
N LEU A 350 -12.42 7.01 21.90
CA LEU A 350 -13.61 6.18 22.07
C LEU A 350 -13.20 4.71 22.12
N LEU A 351 -13.42 4.07 23.25
CA LEU A 351 -13.21 2.63 23.40
C LEU A 351 -14.49 1.88 23.03
N SER A 352 -14.41 1.06 21.98
CA SER A 352 -15.55 0.26 21.53
C SER A 352 -15.55 -1.10 22.22
N LEU A 353 -16.37 -1.24 23.26
CA LEU A 353 -16.48 -2.50 24.03
C LEU A 353 -17.22 -3.60 23.27
N ILE A 354 -18.05 -3.26 22.29
CA ILE A 354 -18.79 -4.26 21.48
C ILE A 354 -17.92 -5.02 20.49
N HIS A 355 -16.69 -4.56 20.27
CA HIS A 355 -15.73 -5.19 19.36
C HIS A 355 -14.61 -5.94 20.11
N ILE A 356 -14.70 -6.06 21.41
CA ILE A 356 -13.73 -6.77 22.26
C ILE A 356 -14.05 -8.26 22.34
#